data_e1a980dccc6b69eecd94816438ac06e0
#
_entry.id   e1a980dccc6b69eecd94816438ac06e0
#
_cell.length_a   1.000
_cell.length_b   1.000
_cell.length_c   1.000
_cell.angle_alpha   90.00
_cell.angle_beta   90.00
_cell.angle_gamma   90.00
#
_symmetry.space_group_name_H-M   'P 1'
#
loop_
_entity.id
_entity.type
_entity.pdbx_description
1 polymer ?
#
loop_
_entity_poly.entity_id
_entity_poly.type
_entity_poly.pdbx_seq_one_letter_code
_entity_poly.pdbx_strand_id
1 'polypeptide(L)'
;TNKKTDLASMLERFHLLSRKYSIVFLISDFLTDPNTLELQALSNVHDLNTIQILHPANKSKQRRALIRIEDAETGQQQVIDSAHQYTQQAAQQAQLKEEMLKAGVNLLQIETGADCVDALTNYFHQRQRRETDETGG
;
A
#
# COMPACT_ATOMS: atom_id res chain seq x y z
N THR A 1 0.37 -10.55 -22.33
CA THR A 1 -0.92 -10.48 -21.63
C THR A 1 -0.70 -9.90 -20.24
N ASN A 2 -0.97 -8.62 -20.11
CA ASN A 2 -0.99 -7.95 -18.82
C ASN A 2 -2.16 -8.49 -17.99
N LYS A 3 -1.93 -9.55 -17.25
CA LYS A 3 -2.87 -9.95 -16.23
C LYS A 3 -2.76 -8.92 -15.10
N LYS A 4 -3.73 -8.05 -15.02
CA LYS A 4 -3.90 -7.25 -13.80
C LYS A 4 -3.95 -8.22 -12.62
N THR A 5 -3.12 -7.97 -11.63
CA THR A 5 -3.16 -8.75 -10.39
C THR A 5 -4.56 -8.61 -9.80
N ASP A 6 -5.32 -9.68 -9.84
CA ASP A 6 -6.65 -9.68 -9.24
C ASP A 6 -6.51 -10.01 -7.76
N LEU A 7 -6.36 -8.95 -6.97
CA LEU A 7 -6.22 -9.05 -5.52
C LEU A 7 -7.43 -9.74 -4.89
N ALA A 8 -8.62 -9.46 -5.40
CA ALA A 8 -9.86 -10.05 -4.89
C ALA A 8 -9.84 -11.57 -5.01
N SER A 9 -9.51 -12.08 -6.20
CA SER A 9 -9.42 -13.53 -6.42
C SER A 9 -8.35 -14.19 -5.57
N MET A 10 -7.23 -13.52 -5.37
CA MET A 10 -6.15 -14.02 -4.53
C MET A 10 -6.57 -14.11 -3.07
N LEU A 11 -7.22 -13.08 -2.55
CA LEU A 11 -7.72 -13.05 -1.17
C LEU A 11 -8.80 -14.10 -0.94
N GLU A 12 -9.70 -14.27 -1.90
CA GLU A 12 -10.73 -15.30 -1.83
C GLU A 12 -10.11 -16.71 -1.79
N ARG A 13 -9.14 -16.98 -2.65
CA ARG A 13 -8.41 -18.26 -2.63
C ARG A 13 -7.70 -18.48 -1.32
N PHE A 14 -7.05 -17.47 -0.79
CA PHE A 14 -6.38 -17.56 0.50
C PHE A 14 -7.38 -17.89 1.61
N HIS A 15 -8.54 -17.26 1.61
CA HIS A 15 -9.59 -17.49 2.58
C HIS A 15 -10.11 -18.94 2.53
N LEU A 16 -10.24 -19.50 1.33
CA LEU A 16 -10.66 -20.89 1.16
C LEU A 16 -9.62 -21.92 1.61
N LEU A 17 -8.33 -21.60 1.42
CA LEU A 17 -7.22 -22.51 1.73
C LEU A 17 -6.80 -22.45 3.20
N SER A 18 -6.93 -21.30 3.82
CA SER A 18 -6.47 -21.09 5.21
C SER A 18 -7.59 -21.29 6.20
N ARG A 19 -7.57 -22.45 6.86
CA ARG A 19 -8.58 -22.83 7.86
C ARG A 19 -8.18 -22.47 9.29
N LYS A 20 -6.93 -22.14 9.52
CA LYS A 20 -6.40 -21.82 10.84
C LYS A 20 -6.01 -20.34 10.90
N TYR A 21 -6.12 -19.76 12.09
CA TYR A 21 -5.60 -18.43 12.34
C TYR A 21 -4.12 -18.35 11.94
N SER A 22 -3.80 -17.37 11.15
CA SER A 22 -2.46 -17.21 10.59
C SER A 22 -2.03 -15.75 10.68
N ILE A 23 -0.72 -15.54 10.73
CA ILE A 23 -0.13 -14.22 10.52
C ILE A 23 0.09 -14.06 9.03
N VAL A 24 -0.50 -13.03 8.45
CA VAL A 24 -0.49 -12.81 7.00
C VAL A 24 0.20 -11.49 6.70
N PHE A 25 1.12 -11.52 5.76
CA PHE A 25 1.74 -10.33 5.20
C PHE A 25 1.31 -10.16 3.76
N LEU A 26 0.59 -9.09 3.47
CA LEU A 26 0.20 -8.74 2.11
C LEU A 26 1.07 -7.57 1.65
N ILE A 27 1.94 -7.84 0.69
CA ILE A 27 2.90 -6.85 0.18
C ILE A 27 2.48 -6.47 -1.23
N SER A 28 2.22 -5.19 -1.47
CA SER A 28 1.77 -4.70 -2.76
C SER A 28 2.11 -3.22 -2.92
N ASP A 29 2.12 -2.75 -4.15
CA ASP A 29 2.19 -1.32 -4.45
C ASP A 29 0.83 -0.63 -4.37
N PHE A 30 -0.26 -1.39 -4.32
CA PHE A 30 -1.65 -0.92 -4.25
C PHE A 30 -1.99 0.11 -5.35
N LEU A 31 -1.51 -0.12 -6.55
CA LEU A 31 -1.85 0.73 -7.71
C LEU A 31 -3.28 0.52 -8.19
N THR A 32 -3.90 -0.60 -7.79
CA THR A 32 -5.30 -0.91 -8.09
C THR A 32 -6.13 -0.80 -6.82
N ASP A 33 -7.45 -0.89 -6.96
CA ASP A 33 -8.36 -0.87 -5.82
C ASP A 33 -7.94 -1.91 -4.77
N PRO A 34 -7.70 -1.51 -3.52
CA PRO A 34 -7.23 -2.42 -2.47
C PRO A 34 -8.29 -3.38 -1.96
N ASN A 35 -9.57 -3.24 -2.37
CA ASN A 35 -10.68 -4.07 -1.86
C ASN A 35 -10.73 -4.10 -0.32
N THR A 36 -10.92 -2.95 0.28
CA THR A 36 -10.87 -2.78 1.74
C THR A 36 -11.84 -3.67 2.49
N LEU A 37 -13.00 -3.99 1.91
CA LEU A 37 -13.98 -4.90 2.53
C LEU A 37 -13.43 -6.31 2.68
N GLU A 38 -12.76 -6.83 1.66
CA GLU A 38 -12.14 -8.15 1.71
C GLU A 38 -10.95 -8.19 2.66
N LEU A 39 -10.15 -7.14 2.67
CA LEU A 39 -9.05 -6.99 3.62
C LEU A 39 -9.57 -6.93 5.05
N GLN A 40 -10.66 -6.23 5.29
CA GLN A 40 -11.30 -6.17 6.59
C GLN A 40 -11.80 -7.56 7.03
N ALA A 41 -12.45 -8.28 6.14
CA ALA A 41 -12.90 -9.64 6.41
C ALA A 41 -11.73 -10.56 6.76
N LEU A 42 -10.64 -10.46 6.02
CA LEU A 42 -9.42 -11.23 6.27
C LEU A 42 -8.79 -10.86 7.62
N SER A 43 -8.77 -9.58 7.96
CA SER A 43 -8.21 -9.10 9.23
C SER A 43 -9.01 -9.54 10.45
N ASN A 44 -10.30 -9.85 10.28
CA ASN A 44 -11.14 -10.39 11.36
C ASN A 44 -10.82 -11.86 11.68
N VAL A 45 -10.26 -12.60 10.73
CA VAL A 45 -9.99 -14.03 10.86
C VAL A 45 -8.50 -14.31 11.08
N HIS A 46 -7.64 -13.44 10.60
CA HIS A 46 -6.19 -13.60 10.67
C HIS A 46 -5.53 -12.32 11.19
N ASP A 47 -4.28 -12.43 11.61
CA ASP A 47 -3.44 -11.26 11.87
C ASP A 47 -2.89 -10.74 10.54
N LEU A 48 -3.63 -9.81 9.93
CA LEU A 48 -3.27 -9.25 8.64
C LEU A 48 -2.40 -8.00 8.78
N ASN A 49 -1.26 -8.04 8.10
CA ASN A 49 -0.34 -6.92 8.01
C ASN A 49 -0.18 -6.55 6.55
N THR A 50 -0.71 -5.40 6.16
CA THR A 50 -0.57 -4.92 4.79
C THR A 50 0.64 -4.01 4.70
N ILE A 51 1.48 -4.25 3.71
CA ILE A 51 2.69 -3.47 3.46
C ILE A 51 2.61 -2.89 2.06
N GLN A 52 2.53 -1.57 1.99
CA GLN A 52 2.57 -0.86 0.72
C GLN A 52 4.00 -0.46 0.39
N ILE A 53 4.47 -0.86 -0.77
CA ILE A 53 5.77 -0.43 -1.28
C ILE A 53 5.58 0.86 -2.07
N LEU A 54 6.23 1.90 -1.61
CA LEU A 54 6.21 3.20 -2.26
C LEU A 54 7.49 3.37 -3.08
N HIS A 55 7.31 3.65 -4.36
CA HIS A 55 8.43 4.11 -5.14
C HIS A 55 8.62 5.59 -4.84
N PRO A 56 9.81 6.03 -4.39
CA PRO A 56 10.06 7.44 -4.22
C PRO A 56 10.09 8.07 -5.60
N ALA A 57 8.92 8.36 -6.14
CA ALA A 57 8.81 9.05 -7.40
C ALA A 57 9.47 10.41 -7.25
N ASN A 58 10.79 10.36 -7.23
CA ASN A 58 11.60 11.53 -7.38
C ASN A 58 11.47 12.59 -6.29
N LYS A 59 11.67 12.19 -5.01
CA LYS A 59 11.93 13.18 -3.94
C LYS A 59 13.05 14.17 -4.34
N SER A 60 13.97 13.73 -5.17
CA SER A 60 15.03 14.58 -5.73
C SER A 60 14.53 15.57 -6.79
N LYS A 61 13.33 15.37 -7.29
CA LYS A 61 12.72 16.21 -8.33
C LYS A 61 11.52 17.00 -7.82
N GLN A 62 11.53 17.45 -6.58
CA GLN A 62 10.56 18.42 -6.08
C GLN A 62 10.59 19.75 -6.89
N ARG A 63 11.52 19.87 -7.81
CA ARG A 63 11.51 20.95 -8.78
C ARG A 63 10.44 20.64 -9.82
N ARG A 64 9.55 21.59 -10.07
CA ARG A 64 8.61 21.55 -11.19
C ARG A 64 9.37 21.28 -12.47
N ALA A 65 9.52 20.02 -12.83
CA ALA A 65 10.08 19.63 -14.10
C ALA A 65 8.94 19.22 -15.01
N LEU A 66 8.86 19.84 -16.16
CA LEU A 66 7.99 19.38 -17.23
C LEU A 66 8.68 18.20 -17.88
N ILE A 67 8.09 17.01 -17.77
CA ILE A 67 8.60 15.80 -18.37
C ILE A 67 7.89 15.60 -19.70
N ARG A 68 8.65 15.50 -20.78
CA ARG A 68 8.10 15.12 -22.08
C ARG A 68 8.04 13.61 -22.17
N ILE A 69 6.85 13.09 -22.34
CA ILE A 69 6.63 11.67 -22.59
C ILE A 69 6.17 11.53 -24.02
N GLU A 70 6.90 10.73 -24.79
CA GLU A 70 6.50 10.36 -26.15
C GLU A 70 5.64 9.11 -26.09
N ASP A 71 4.44 9.20 -26.65
CA ASP A 71 3.58 8.03 -26.80
C ASP A 71 4.14 7.15 -27.92
N ALA A 72 4.53 5.93 -27.58
CA ALA A 72 5.11 4.97 -28.52
C ALA A 72 4.15 4.54 -29.62
N GLU A 73 2.84 4.64 -29.40
CA GLU A 73 1.83 4.24 -30.40
C GLU A 73 1.49 5.38 -31.35
N THR A 74 1.38 6.58 -30.85
CA THR A 74 0.93 7.74 -31.66
C THR A 74 2.03 8.70 -32.05
N GLY A 75 3.21 8.59 -31.43
CA GLY A 75 4.29 9.53 -31.58
C GLY A 75 4.01 10.91 -31.02
N GLN A 76 2.90 11.08 -30.31
CA GLN A 76 2.56 12.36 -29.68
C GLN A 76 3.37 12.58 -28.42
N GLN A 77 3.94 13.75 -28.30
CA GLN A 77 4.64 14.15 -27.09
C GLN A 77 3.66 14.81 -26.12
N GLN A 78 3.58 14.25 -24.92
CA GLN A 78 2.83 14.88 -23.84
C GLN A 78 3.79 15.48 -22.82
N VAL A 79 3.46 16.69 -22.37
CA VAL A 79 4.21 17.36 -21.31
C VAL A 79 3.45 17.16 -20.00
N ILE A 80 4.06 16.44 -19.05
CA ILE A 80 3.45 16.14 -17.76
C ILE A 80 4.16 16.97 -16.68
N ASP A 81 3.38 17.64 -15.85
CA ASP A 81 3.90 18.34 -14.68
C ASP A 81 4.21 17.31 -13.58
N SER A 82 5.48 17.11 -13.30
CA SER A 82 5.94 16.15 -12.27
C SER A 82 5.48 16.55 -10.87
N ALA A 83 5.34 17.82 -10.58
CA ALA A 83 4.83 18.29 -9.29
C ALA A 83 3.37 17.90 -9.09
N HIS A 84 2.55 17.95 -10.15
CA HIS A 84 1.15 17.54 -10.11
C HIS A 84 1.03 16.05 -9.88
N GLN A 85 1.83 15.23 -10.56
CA GLN A 85 1.87 13.78 -10.35
C GLN A 85 2.26 13.42 -8.92
N TYR A 86 3.27 14.08 -8.38
CA TYR A 86 3.70 13.88 -7.01
C TYR A 86 2.58 14.21 -6.02
N THR A 87 1.88 15.30 -6.23
CA THR A 87 0.73 15.70 -5.39
C THR A 87 -0.40 14.67 -5.46
N GLN A 88 -0.70 14.16 -6.66
CA GLN A 88 -1.72 13.12 -6.83
C GLN A 88 -1.33 11.82 -6.12
N GLN A 89 -0.08 11.39 -6.25
CA GLN A 89 0.40 10.19 -5.57
C GLN A 89 0.33 10.34 -4.05
N ALA A 90 0.75 11.48 -3.53
CA ALA A 90 0.66 11.76 -2.10
C ALA A 90 -0.79 11.74 -1.60
N ALA A 91 -1.71 12.31 -2.37
CA ALA A 91 -3.13 12.29 -2.05
C ALA A 91 -3.71 10.87 -2.06
N GLN A 92 -3.34 10.06 -3.05
CA GLN A 92 -3.77 8.66 -3.13
C GLN A 92 -3.24 7.82 -1.97
N GLN A 93 -1.98 8.02 -1.60
CA GLN A 93 -1.37 7.33 -0.45
C GLN A 93 -2.06 7.70 0.85
N ALA A 94 -2.36 8.98 1.05
CA ALA A 94 -3.08 9.46 2.23
C ALA A 94 -4.51 8.91 2.28
N GLN A 95 -5.18 8.84 1.14
CA GLN A 95 -6.52 8.28 1.03
C GLN A 95 -6.53 6.80 1.38
N LEU A 96 -5.58 6.03 0.85
CA LEU A 96 -5.45 4.60 1.17
C LEU A 96 -5.23 4.39 2.66
N LYS A 97 -4.34 5.17 3.26
CA LYS A 97 -4.07 5.10 4.69
C LYS A 97 -5.32 5.37 5.52
N GLU A 98 -6.11 6.37 5.13
CA GLU A 98 -7.36 6.70 5.81
C GLU A 98 -8.39 5.58 5.66
N GLU A 99 -8.57 5.04 4.46
CA GLU A 99 -9.49 3.93 4.20
C GLU A 99 -9.11 2.68 5.01
N MET A 100 -7.83 2.34 5.05
CA MET A 100 -7.33 1.20 5.83
C MET A 100 -7.55 1.42 7.33
N LEU A 101 -7.30 2.62 7.82
CA LEU A 101 -7.52 2.95 9.22
C LEU A 101 -9.00 2.82 9.60
N LYS A 102 -9.90 3.31 8.77
CA LYS A 102 -11.35 3.18 8.98
C LYS A 102 -11.81 1.73 8.96
N ALA A 103 -11.20 0.92 8.10
CA ALA A 103 -11.51 -0.50 7.99
C ALA A 103 -10.89 -1.35 9.12
N GLY A 104 -10.04 -0.77 9.96
CA GLY A 104 -9.32 -1.51 11.00
C GLY A 104 -8.22 -2.41 10.47
N VAL A 105 -7.70 -2.10 9.29
CA VAL A 105 -6.64 -2.88 8.64
C VAL A 105 -5.29 -2.22 8.90
N ASN A 106 -4.33 -3.01 9.39
CA ASN A 106 -2.97 -2.53 9.63
C ASN A 106 -2.27 -2.26 8.31
N LEU A 107 -1.71 -1.06 8.16
CA LEU A 107 -0.96 -0.66 6.97
C LEU A 107 0.39 -0.10 7.37
N LEU A 108 1.45 -0.65 6.76
CA LEU A 108 2.80 -0.10 6.81
C LEU A 108 3.19 0.36 5.41
N GLN A 109 3.66 1.58 5.29
CA GLN A 109 4.15 2.14 4.03
C GLN A 109 5.68 2.19 4.08
N ILE A 110 6.34 1.53 3.13
CA ILE A 110 7.80 1.48 3.05
C ILE A 110 8.24 2.00 1.68
N GLU A 111 9.11 2.98 1.67
CA GLU A 111 9.73 3.47 0.43
C GLU A 111 10.84 2.53 -0.02
N THR A 112 10.95 2.29 -1.33
CA THR A 112 12.09 1.57 -1.89
C THR A 112 13.38 2.33 -1.57
N GLY A 113 14.41 1.61 -1.13
CA GLY A 113 15.66 2.21 -0.67
C GLY A 113 15.69 2.58 0.80
N ALA A 114 14.55 2.54 1.51
CA ALA A 114 14.52 2.74 2.96
C ALA A 114 15.02 1.48 3.70
N ASP A 115 15.41 1.66 4.96
CA ASP A 115 15.77 0.53 5.81
C ASP A 115 14.51 -0.23 6.24
N CYS A 116 14.28 -1.38 5.59
CA CYS A 116 13.12 -2.22 5.85
C CYS A 116 13.11 -2.77 7.28
N VAL A 117 14.28 -3.07 7.84
CA VAL A 117 14.40 -3.60 9.19
C VAL A 117 13.93 -2.59 10.21
N ASP A 118 14.37 -1.34 10.08
CA ASP A 118 13.91 -0.25 10.95
C ASP A 118 12.41 -0.02 10.84
N ALA A 119 11.89 0.03 9.61
CA ALA A 119 10.46 0.26 9.35
C ALA A 119 9.60 -0.84 9.98
N LEU A 120 9.97 -2.10 9.79
CA LEU A 120 9.26 -3.24 10.37
C LEU A 120 9.39 -3.29 11.89
N THR A 121 10.56 -3.02 12.42
CA THR A 121 10.79 -3.00 13.87
C THR A 121 9.92 -1.95 14.54
N ASN A 122 9.89 -0.74 14.00
CA ASN A 122 9.05 0.35 14.54
C ASN A 122 7.56 0.01 14.43
N TYR A 123 7.15 -0.60 13.32
CA TYR A 123 5.77 -1.01 13.09
C TYR A 123 5.29 -2.01 14.17
N PHE A 124 6.08 -3.05 14.43
CA PHE A 124 5.71 -4.06 15.43
C PHE A 124 5.78 -3.51 16.85
N HIS A 125 6.71 -2.61 17.14
CA HIS A 125 6.76 -1.93 18.44
C HIS A 125 5.51 -1.07 18.67
N GLN A 126 5.04 -0.35 17.66
CA GLN A 126 3.83 0.45 17.76
C GLN A 126 2.59 -0.42 17.97
N ARG A 127 2.52 -1.57 17.31
CA ARG A 127 1.43 -2.53 17.51
C ARG A 127 1.43 -3.06 18.94
N GLN A 128 2.60 -3.43 19.44
CA GLN A 128 2.75 -3.97 20.78
C GLN A 128 2.32 -2.94 21.85
N ARG A 129 2.64 -1.67 21.66
CA ARG A 129 2.18 -0.59 22.55
C ARG A 129 0.66 -0.46 22.53
N ARG A 130 0.03 -0.52 21.37
CA ARG A 130 -1.44 -0.45 21.27
C ARG A 130 -2.11 -1.60 22.00
N GLU A 131 -1.62 -2.80 21.84
CA GLU A 131 -2.14 -3.98 22.53
C GLU A 131 -1.99 -3.86 24.04
N THR A 132 -0.89 -3.33 24.52
CA THR A 132 -0.65 -3.09 25.94
C THR A 132 -1.60 -2.03 26.50
N ASP A 133 -1.84 -0.96 25.76
CA ASP A 133 -2.75 0.11 26.17
C ASP A 133 -4.21 -0.38 26.21
N GLU A 134 -4.61 -1.23 25.29
CA GLU A 134 -5.95 -1.83 25.27
C GLU A 134 -6.17 -2.82 26.43
N THR A 135 -5.13 -3.53 26.83
CA THR A 135 -5.21 -4.50 27.93
C THR A 135 -4.93 -3.93 29.30
N GLY A 136 -4.32 -2.74 29.35
CA GLY A 136 -3.93 -2.07 30.58
C GLY A 136 -4.96 -1.09 31.16
N GLY A 137 -6.16 -1.09 30.58
CA GLY A 137 -7.24 -0.17 30.98
C GLY A 137 -8.01 -0.62 32.20
#